data_bace62fe8e56bd951337908892242f5c
#
_entry.id   bace62fe8e56bd951337908892242f5c
#
_cell.length_a   1.000
_cell.length_b   1.000
_cell.length_c   1.000
_cell.angle_alpha   90.00
_cell.angle_beta   90.00
_cell.angle_gamma   90.00
#
_symmetry.space_group_name_H-M   'P 1'
#
loop_
_entity.id
_entity.type
_entity.pdbx_description
1 polymer ?
#
loop_
_entity_poly.entity_id
_entity_poly.type
_entity_poly.pdbx_seq_one_letter_code
_entity_poly.pdbx_strand_id
1 'polypeptide(L)'
;TVARKRVEADLIFRRVGITFAVYGNNAGTERLIPFDIIPRIIPAHEWSQLQKGLTQRVQDINLFIHDIYHAQHIVKAGVIPAEQIFRNAQYRPEMQDVAVASDIYAHIAGVDIVRAGAGEFYVLEDNLRVPSGVSYMLEDRKMMMRLFPDLFARHRIAPVAHYPDLLLDMLRSV
;
A
#
# COMPACT_ATOMS: atom_id res chain seq x y z
N THR A 1 -26.81 11.45 -14.00
CA THR A 1 -26.48 10.14 -14.60
C THR A 1 -25.01 9.82 -14.40
N VAL A 2 -24.62 8.55 -14.42
CA VAL A 2 -23.23 8.07 -14.34
C VAL A 2 -22.36 8.73 -15.41
N ALA A 3 -22.83 8.78 -16.66
CA ALA A 3 -22.09 9.39 -17.77
C ALA A 3 -21.73 10.87 -17.48
N ARG A 4 -22.67 11.67 -16.96
CA ARG A 4 -22.40 13.07 -16.60
C ARG A 4 -21.33 13.16 -15.50
N LYS A 5 -21.39 12.28 -14.50
CA LYS A 5 -20.41 12.26 -13.41
C LYS A 5 -19.01 11.84 -13.87
N ARG A 6 -18.89 10.97 -14.88
CA ARG A 6 -17.60 10.64 -15.51
C ARG A 6 -16.98 11.86 -16.17
N VAL A 7 -17.75 12.58 -16.97
CA VAL A 7 -17.27 13.83 -17.61
C VAL A 7 -16.86 14.87 -16.57
N GLU A 8 -17.65 15.02 -15.50
CA GLU A 8 -17.34 15.93 -14.39
C GLU A 8 -16.02 15.51 -13.69
N ALA A 9 -15.81 14.23 -13.44
CA ALA A 9 -14.58 13.69 -12.88
C ALA A 9 -13.37 14.01 -13.77
N ASP A 10 -13.43 13.70 -15.06
CA ASP A 10 -12.35 13.98 -16.02
C ASP A 10 -11.94 15.45 -16.03
N LEU A 11 -12.93 16.35 -16.02
CA LEU A 11 -12.67 17.79 -15.98
C LEU A 11 -11.96 18.22 -14.70
N ILE A 12 -12.36 17.65 -13.55
CA ILE A 12 -11.75 18.00 -12.27
C ILE A 12 -10.33 17.43 -12.21
N PHE A 13 -10.11 16.17 -12.60
CA PHE A 13 -8.76 15.56 -12.63
C PHE A 13 -7.79 16.33 -13.50
N ARG A 14 -8.23 16.78 -14.68
CA ARG A 14 -7.42 17.65 -15.56
C ARG A 14 -7.07 18.99 -14.92
N ARG A 15 -8.01 19.59 -14.20
CA ARG A 15 -7.79 20.88 -13.49
C ARG A 15 -6.85 20.74 -12.30
N VAL A 16 -6.95 19.64 -11.57
CA VAL A 16 -6.09 19.37 -10.40
C VAL A 16 -4.71 18.90 -10.85
N GLY A 17 -4.57 18.38 -12.09
CA GLY A 17 -3.29 17.93 -12.63
C GLY A 17 -2.79 16.63 -12.00
N ILE A 18 -3.71 15.72 -11.65
CA ILE A 18 -3.32 14.42 -11.09
C ILE A 18 -2.88 13.51 -12.21
N THR A 19 -1.57 13.47 -12.42
CA THR A 19 -0.92 12.67 -13.46
C THR A 19 0.05 11.66 -12.86
N PHE A 20 0.40 10.65 -13.61
CA PHE A 20 1.50 9.74 -13.29
C PHE A 20 2.43 9.62 -14.50
N ALA A 21 3.72 9.46 -14.21
CA ALA A 21 4.72 9.24 -15.23
C ALA A 21 4.69 7.78 -15.69
N VAL A 22 4.56 7.56 -17.00
CA VAL A 22 4.74 6.24 -17.59
C VAL A 22 6.20 6.11 -18.01
N TYR A 23 6.93 5.26 -17.33
CA TYR A 23 8.32 4.94 -17.70
C TYR A 23 8.33 3.99 -18.90
N GLY A 24 8.84 4.45 -20.02
CA GLY A 24 9.00 3.72 -21.27
C GLY A 24 10.03 4.39 -22.18
N ASN A 25 10.36 3.78 -23.31
CA ASN A 25 11.50 4.10 -24.18
C ASN A 25 11.57 5.54 -24.76
N ASN A 26 10.64 6.43 -24.45
CA ASN A 26 10.71 7.84 -24.81
C ASN A 26 10.16 8.70 -23.68
N ALA A 27 11.01 9.57 -23.18
CA ALA A 27 10.75 10.72 -22.31
C ALA A 27 9.32 10.85 -21.75
N GLY A 28 9.14 10.37 -20.53
CA GLY A 28 8.12 10.76 -19.56
C GLY A 28 6.79 11.29 -20.10
N THR A 29 5.98 10.44 -20.72
CA THR A 29 4.61 10.86 -21.06
C THR A 29 3.78 10.85 -19.77
N GLU A 30 3.45 12.01 -19.25
CA GLU A 30 2.48 12.14 -18.18
C GLU A 30 1.09 11.77 -18.67
N ARG A 31 0.41 10.90 -17.93
CA ARG A 31 -0.97 10.50 -18.18
C ARG A 31 -1.82 10.85 -16.98
N LEU A 32 -3.06 11.26 -17.23
CA LEU A 32 -4.05 11.36 -16.15
C LEU A 32 -4.21 10.00 -15.48
N ILE A 33 -4.33 10.02 -14.16
CA ILE A 33 -4.59 8.79 -13.42
C ILE A 33 -5.96 8.23 -13.84
N PRO A 34 -6.07 6.94 -14.17
CA PRO A 34 -7.36 6.34 -14.48
C PRO A 34 -8.23 6.32 -13.21
N PHE A 35 -9.46 6.81 -13.33
CA PHE A 35 -10.38 6.90 -12.21
C PHE A 35 -11.74 6.30 -12.58
N ASP A 36 -12.18 5.29 -11.83
CA ASP A 36 -13.54 4.78 -11.92
C ASP A 36 -14.40 5.42 -10.83
N ILE A 37 -15.48 6.06 -11.28
CA ILE A 37 -16.46 6.69 -10.37
C ILE A 37 -17.32 5.69 -9.60
N ILE A 38 -17.27 4.42 -9.95
CA ILE A 38 -17.97 3.34 -9.24
C ILE A 38 -17.02 2.73 -8.22
N PRO A 39 -17.17 3.06 -6.92
CA PRO A 39 -16.24 2.59 -5.92
C PRO A 39 -16.40 1.10 -5.64
N ARG A 40 -15.30 0.43 -5.36
CA ARG A 40 -15.32 -0.88 -4.72
C ARG A 40 -15.62 -0.71 -3.25
N ILE A 41 -16.73 -1.27 -2.81
CA ILE A 41 -17.16 -1.18 -1.41
C ILE A 41 -16.58 -2.35 -0.64
N ILE A 42 -15.86 -2.04 0.44
CA ILE A 42 -15.36 -3.01 1.41
C ILE A 42 -16.15 -2.78 2.70
N PRO A 43 -17.08 -3.67 3.07
CA PRO A 43 -17.84 -3.55 4.31
C PRO A 43 -16.94 -3.69 5.54
N ALA A 44 -17.41 -3.16 6.68
CA ALA A 44 -16.61 -3.14 7.91
C ALA A 44 -16.14 -4.53 8.38
N HIS A 45 -16.96 -5.58 8.19
CA HIS A 45 -16.57 -6.94 8.56
C HIS A 45 -15.45 -7.50 7.66
N GLU A 46 -15.50 -7.28 6.34
CA GLU A 46 -14.42 -7.65 5.42
C GLU A 46 -13.15 -6.85 5.73
N TRP A 47 -13.28 -5.54 5.99
CA TRP A 47 -12.14 -4.72 6.37
C TRP A 47 -11.49 -5.20 7.66
N SER A 48 -12.27 -5.58 8.68
CA SER A 48 -11.77 -6.12 9.93
C SER A 48 -10.97 -7.43 9.73
N GLN A 49 -11.43 -8.29 8.83
CA GLN A 49 -10.73 -9.52 8.45
C GLN A 49 -9.41 -9.20 7.74
N LEU A 50 -9.45 -8.32 6.73
CA LEU A 50 -8.26 -7.86 6.00
C LEU A 50 -7.23 -7.25 6.95
N GLN A 51 -7.65 -6.35 7.82
CA GLN A 51 -6.77 -5.67 8.77
C GLN A 51 -6.03 -6.67 9.67
N LYS A 52 -6.72 -7.70 10.18
CA LYS A 52 -6.08 -8.75 10.98
C LYS A 52 -5.02 -9.52 10.18
N GLY A 53 -5.37 -9.96 8.98
CA GLY A 53 -4.45 -10.71 8.13
C GLY A 53 -3.24 -9.86 7.69
N LEU A 54 -3.47 -8.61 7.32
CA LEU A 54 -2.40 -7.70 6.93
C LEU A 54 -1.47 -7.35 8.10
N THR A 55 -2.02 -7.15 9.30
CA THR A 55 -1.21 -6.93 10.51
C THR A 55 -0.31 -8.11 10.79
N GLN A 56 -0.87 -9.34 10.80
CA GLN A 56 -0.09 -10.56 10.97
C GLN A 56 1.02 -10.65 9.90
N ARG A 57 0.67 -10.48 8.64
CA ARG A 57 1.62 -10.57 7.53
C ARG A 57 2.80 -9.62 7.68
N VAL A 58 2.55 -8.35 7.99
CA VAL A 58 3.60 -7.34 8.17
C VAL A 58 4.47 -7.66 9.39
N GLN A 59 3.89 -8.19 10.47
CA GLN A 59 4.64 -8.66 11.64
C GLN A 59 5.54 -9.84 11.26
N ASP A 60 5.02 -10.84 10.56
CA ASP A 60 5.79 -12.01 10.10
C ASP A 60 6.93 -11.62 9.17
N ILE A 61 6.72 -10.64 8.28
CA ILE A 61 7.77 -10.10 7.42
C ILE A 61 8.88 -9.44 8.25
N ASN A 62 8.54 -8.64 9.26
CA ASN A 62 9.54 -8.02 10.13
C ASN A 62 10.30 -9.06 10.94
N LEU A 63 9.65 -10.10 11.47
CA LEU A 63 10.30 -11.22 12.13
C LEU A 63 11.24 -11.99 11.20
N PHE A 64 10.83 -12.21 9.95
CA PHE A 64 11.67 -12.84 8.94
C PHE A 64 12.93 -12.00 8.65
N ILE A 65 12.78 -10.68 8.47
CA ILE A 65 13.93 -9.79 8.22
C ILE A 65 14.85 -9.78 9.44
N HIS A 66 14.30 -9.70 10.65
CA HIS A 66 15.06 -9.81 11.88
C HIS A 66 15.87 -11.12 11.92
N ASP A 67 15.23 -12.26 11.65
CA ASP A 67 15.89 -13.56 11.69
C ASP A 67 17.07 -13.65 10.69
N ILE A 68 16.90 -13.21 9.44
CA ILE A 68 17.95 -13.29 8.43
C ILE A 68 19.16 -12.40 8.73
N TYR A 69 18.95 -11.29 9.45
CA TYR A 69 20.04 -10.39 9.87
C TYR A 69 20.64 -10.72 11.23
N HIS A 70 20.10 -11.72 11.97
CA HIS A 70 20.59 -12.13 13.28
C HIS A 70 20.81 -13.65 13.37
N ALA A 71 19.86 -14.37 13.96
CA ALA A 71 20.02 -15.79 14.28
C ALA A 71 20.00 -16.73 13.09
N GLN A 72 19.38 -16.34 11.98
CA GLN A 72 19.27 -17.10 10.72
C GLN A 72 18.63 -18.49 10.91
N HIS A 73 17.66 -18.59 11.81
CA HIS A 73 17.00 -19.86 12.12
C HIS A 73 16.31 -20.47 10.91
N ILE A 74 15.67 -19.66 10.07
CA ILE A 74 14.94 -20.11 8.88
C ILE A 74 15.88 -20.75 7.84
N VAL A 75 17.10 -20.18 7.72
CA VAL A 75 18.16 -20.73 6.85
C VAL A 75 18.75 -22.00 7.44
N LYS A 76 19.08 -21.98 8.75
CA LYS A 76 19.64 -23.13 9.47
C LYS A 76 18.67 -24.31 9.47
N ALA A 77 17.37 -24.05 9.51
CA ALA A 77 16.34 -25.07 9.42
C ALA A 77 16.12 -25.61 7.98
N GLY A 78 16.79 -25.03 6.98
CA GLY A 78 16.66 -25.45 5.60
C GLY A 78 15.33 -25.08 4.93
N VAL A 79 14.55 -24.17 5.53
CA VAL A 79 13.26 -23.72 4.98
C VAL A 79 13.49 -22.83 3.76
N ILE A 80 14.51 -21.97 3.80
CA ILE A 80 14.94 -21.13 2.69
C ILE A 80 16.41 -21.41 2.39
N PRO A 81 16.78 -21.65 1.12
CA PRO A 81 18.19 -21.80 0.75
C PRO A 81 19.00 -20.53 1.05
N ALA A 82 20.15 -20.68 1.69
CA ALA A 82 21.04 -19.57 2.03
C ALA A 82 21.38 -18.66 0.83
N GLU A 83 21.52 -19.26 -0.35
CA GLU A 83 21.85 -18.54 -1.58
C GLU A 83 20.79 -17.54 -2.00
N GLN A 84 19.50 -17.83 -1.74
CA GLN A 84 18.40 -16.91 -2.08
C GLN A 84 18.46 -15.64 -1.25
N ILE A 85 19.00 -15.69 -0.06
CA ILE A 85 19.16 -14.54 0.83
C ILE A 85 20.49 -13.86 0.57
N PHE A 86 21.62 -14.57 0.79
CA PHE A 86 22.93 -13.93 0.85
C PHE A 86 23.52 -13.56 -0.52
N ARG A 87 23.01 -14.16 -1.61
CA ARG A 87 23.37 -13.76 -2.99
C ARG A 87 22.39 -12.74 -3.58
N ASN A 88 21.33 -12.38 -2.87
CA ASN A 88 20.40 -11.40 -3.35
C ASN A 88 21.04 -10.01 -3.35
N ALA A 89 20.94 -9.30 -4.48
CA ALA A 89 21.49 -7.95 -4.63
C ALA A 89 20.90 -6.90 -3.65
N GLN A 90 19.77 -7.20 -3.05
CA GLN A 90 19.13 -6.34 -2.05
C GLN A 90 19.56 -6.67 -0.61
N TYR A 91 20.23 -7.82 -0.39
CA TYR A 91 20.78 -8.12 0.92
C TYR A 91 21.86 -7.11 1.29
N ARG A 92 21.88 -6.68 2.55
CA ARG A 92 22.83 -5.67 3.08
C ARG A 92 23.70 -6.31 4.16
N PRO A 93 24.86 -6.86 3.81
CA PRO A 93 25.75 -7.49 4.78
C PRO A 93 26.14 -6.57 5.95
N GLU A 94 26.22 -5.27 5.70
CA GLU A 94 26.52 -4.24 6.68
C GLU A 94 25.46 -4.11 7.80
N MET A 95 24.28 -4.69 7.59
CA MET A 95 23.20 -4.72 8.58
C MET A 95 23.20 -5.99 9.45
N GLN A 96 24.14 -6.90 9.22
CA GLN A 96 24.25 -8.11 10.03
C GLN A 96 24.51 -7.75 11.51
N ASP A 97 23.69 -8.30 12.40
CA ASP A 97 23.70 -8.08 13.85
C ASP A 97 23.54 -6.62 14.29
N VAL A 98 23.05 -5.74 13.42
CA VAL A 98 22.72 -4.36 13.76
C VAL A 98 21.35 -4.31 14.41
N ALA A 99 21.28 -3.78 15.64
CA ALA A 99 20.02 -3.50 16.32
C ALA A 99 19.34 -2.28 15.69
N VAL A 100 18.12 -2.44 15.24
CA VAL A 100 17.29 -1.34 14.74
C VAL A 100 16.22 -0.95 15.76
N ALA A 101 15.71 0.28 15.65
CA ALA A 101 14.70 0.78 16.59
C ALA A 101 13.45 -0.14 16.59
N SER A 102 13.08 -0.63 17.77
CA SER A 102 11.91 -1.48 17.99
C SER A 102 11.87 -2.78 17.17
N ASP A 103 12.98 -3.22 16.61
CA ASP A 103 13.08 -4.37 15.70
C ASP A 103 12.17 -4.25 14.45
N ILE A 104 11.89 -3.00 14.02
CA ILE A 104 11.08 -2.73 12.85
C ILE A 104 11.99 -2.43 11.66
N TYR A 105 11.92 -3.27 10.63
CA TYR A 105 12.69 -3.15 9.38
C TYR A 105 11.85 -2.56 8.25
N ALA A 106 10.58 -2.97 8.14
CA ALA A 106 9.64 -2.46 7.16
C ALA A 106 8.63 -1.53 7.85
N HIS A 107 8.89 -0.23 7.80
CA HIS A 107 8.04 0.79 8.44
C HIS A 107 6.79 1.14 7.62
N ILE A 108 6.87 0.97 6.30
CA ILE A 108 5.77 1.19 5.37
C ILE A 108 5.67 -0.05 4.49
N ALA A 109 4.51 -0.70 4.50
CA ALA A 109 4.24 -1.86 3.68
C ALA A 109 3.06 -1.60 2.74
N GLY A 110 3.28 -1.76 1.43
CA GLY A 110 2.24 -1.76 0.41
C GLY A 110 1.90 -3.19 0.03
N VAL A 111 0.85 -3.74 0.63
CA VAL A 111 0.40 -5.11 0.34
C VAL A 111 -0.69 -5.08 -0.71
N ASP A 112 -0.41 -5.64 -1.88
CA ASP A 112 -1.37 -5.73 -2.97
C ASP A 112 -2.34 -6.89 -2.76
N ILE A 113 -3.64 -6.61 -2.83
CA ILE A 113 -4.69 -7.58 -2.53
C ILE A 113 -5.60 -7.76 -3.74
N VAL A 114 -5.95 -9.00 -4.02
CA VAL A 114 -6.97 -9.38 -5.01
C VAL A 114 -8.19 -9.93 -4.28
N ARG A 115 -9.36 -9.40 -4.60
CA ARG A 115 -10.64 -9.95 -4.15
C ARG A 115 -11.15 -10.94 -5.19
N ALA A 116 -11.15 -12.23 -4.87
CA ALA A 116 -11.61 -13.29 -5.76
C ALA A 116 -13.13 -13.57 -5.64
N GLY A 117 -13.72 -13.29 -4.47
CA GLY A 117 -15.13 -13.51 -4.18
C GLY A 117 -15.59 -12.73 -2.96
N ALA A 118 -16.81 -13.00 -2.49
CA ALA A 118 -17.32 -12.39 -1.27
C ALA A 118 -16.53 -12.90 -0.06
N GLY A 119 -15.78 -12.01 0.59
CA GLY A 119 -14.95 -12.35 1.73
C GLY A 119 -13.66 -13.13 1.41
N GLU A 120 -13.36 -13.39 0.13
CA GLU A 120 -12.13 -14.06 -0.29
C GLU A 120 -11.11 -13.05 -0.79
N PHE A 121 -9.99 -12.98 -0.11
CA PHE A 121 -8.88 -12.08 -0.43
C PHE A 121 -7.57 -12.84 -0.52
N TYR A 122 -6.78 -12.51 -1.54
CA TYR A 122 -5.46 -13.06 -1.74
C TYR A 122 -4.43 -11.94 -1.82
N VAL A 123 -3.28 -12.15 -1.22
CA VAL A 123 -2.13 -11.25 -1.39
C VAL A 123 -1.47 -11.57 -2.73
N LEU A 124 -1.26 -10.56 -3.54
CA LEU A 124 -0.54 -10.65 -4.80
C LEU A 124 0.96 -10.43 -4.59
N GLU A 125 1.32 -9.34 -3.92
CA GLU A 125 2.71 -9.01 -3.60
C GLU A 125 2.82 -8.09 -2.37
N ASP A 126 4.04 -7.99 -1.83
CA ASP A 126 4.41 -7.07 -0.76
C ASP A 126 5.43 -6.07 -1.27
N ASN A 127 5.06 -4.80 -1.33
CA ASN A 127 5.95 -3.70 -1.63
C ASN A 127 6.50 -3.11 -0.33
N LEU A 128 7.75 -3.43 0.01
CA LEU A 128 8.34 -3.06 1.31
C LEU A 128 9.43 -2.00 1.20
N ARG A 129 9.95 -1.76 0.00
CA ARG A 129 11.05 -0.82 -0.20
C ARG A 129 10.57 0.63 -0.34
N VAL A 130 9.73 0.88 -1.32
CA VAL A 130 9.21 2.22 -1.64
C VAL A 130 7.75 2.12 -2.11
N PRO A 131 6.83 1.64 -1.26
CA PRO A 131 5.43 1.61 -1.64
C PRO A 131 4.95 3.04 -1.97
N SER A 132 4.18 3.17 -3.02
CA SER A 132 3.73 4.46 -3.54
C SER A 132 2.21 4.46 -3.78
N GLY A 133 1.67 5.60 -4.20
CA GLY A 133 0.29 5.71 -4.64
C GLY A 133 -0.71 6.18 -3.59
N VAL A 134 -0.32 6.33 -2.31
CA VAL A 134 -1.24 6.81 -1.26
C VAL A 134 -1.75 8.23 -1.54
N SER A 135 -0.92 9.09 -2.13
CA SER A 135 -1.35 10.43 -2.55
C SER A 135 -2.51 10.37 -3.56
N TYR A 136 -2.47 9.42 -4.49
CA TYR A 136 -3.57 9.17 -5.43
C TYR A 136 -4.84 8.74 -4.70
N MET A 137 -4.74 7.82 -3.76
CA MET A 137 -5.87 7.37 -2.94
C MET A 137 -6.52 8.53 -2.17
N LEU A 138 -5.71 9.43 -1.60
CA LEU A 138 -6.22 10.62 -0.91
C LEU A 138 -6.94 11.58 -1.86
N GLU A 139 -6.41 11.81 -3.06
CA GLU A 139 -7.05 12.65 -4.06
C GLU A 139 -8.31 11.99 -4.64
N ASP A 140 -8.29 10.69 -4.90
CA ASP A 140 -9.47 9.94 -5.33
C ASP A 140 -10.58 10.02 -4.28
N ARG A 141 -10.25 9.95 -2.99
CA ARG A 141 -11.21 10.14 -1.90
C ARG A 141 -11.83 11.54 -1.94
N LYS A 142 -11.02 12.59 -2.10
CA LYS A 142 -11.51 13.98 -2.23
C LYS A 142 -12.41 14.13 -3.46
N MET A 143 -12.04 13.50 -4.57
CA MET A 143 -12.83 13.49 -5.79
C MET A 143 -14.19 12.82 -5.58
N MET A 144 -14.22 11.65 -4.96
CA MET A 144 -15.46 10.95 -4.64
C MET A 144 -16.38 11.78 -3.75
N MET A 145 -15.83 12.46 -2.75
CA MET A 145 -16.62 13.36 -1.88
C MET A 145 -17.24 14.54 -2.66
N ARG A 146 -16.52 15.09 -3.64
CA ARG A 146 -17.03 16.18 -4.51
C ARG A 146 -18.10 15.69 -5.48
N LEU A 147 -17.90 14.51 -6.06
CA LEU A 147 -18.82 13.94 -7.04
C LEU A 147 -20.10 13.41 -6.40
N PHE A 148 -20.00 12.86 -5.20
CA PHE A 148 -21.10 12.16 -4.53
C PHE A 148 -21.26 12.58 -3.05
N PRO A 149 -21.45 13.87 -2.76
CA PRO A 149 -21.57 14.35 -1.38
C PRO A 149 -22.71 13.67 -0.62
N ASP A 150 -23.84 13.39 -1.30
CA ASP A 150 -24.99 12.72 -0.70
C ASP A 150 -24.69 11.29 -0.23
N LEU A 151 -23.79 10.56 -0.92
CA LEU A 151 -23.37 9.23 -0.47
C LEU A 151 -22.58 9.32 0.83
N PHE A 152 -21.66 10.28 0.92
CA PHE A 152 -20.86 10.48 2.12
C PHE A 152 -21.69 10.99 3.30
N ALA A 153 -22.76 11.77 3.04
CA ALA A 153 -23.68 12.21 4.07
C ALA A 153 -24.57 11.09 4.61
N ARG A 154 -24.93 10.12 3.76
CA ARG A 154 -25.83 9.00 4.12
C ARG A 154 -25.12 7.77 4.65
N HIS A 155 -23.85 7.60 4.34
CA HIS A 155 -23.09 6.41 4.68
C HIS A 155 -21.89 6.76 5.56
N ARG A 156 -21.66 5.93 6.57
CA ARG A 156 -20.51 6.05 7.46
C ARG A 156 -19.28 5.46 6.78
N ILE A 157 -18.52 6.30 6.09
CA ILE A 157 -17.30 5.90 5.38
C ILE A 157 -16.09 6.25 6.25
N ALA A 158 -15.20 5.28 6.48
CA ALA A 158 -14.01 5.47 7.29
C ALA A 158 -13.10 6.58 6.68
N PRO A 159 -12.59 7.52 7.49
CA PRO A 159 -11.70 8.57 7.01
C PRO A 159 -10.32 8.01 6.64
N VAL A 160 -9.64 8.69 5.72
CA VAL A 160 -8.27 8.37 5.30
C VAL A 160 -7.34 9.59 5.36
N ALA A 161 -7.89 10.78 5.69
CA ALA A 161 -7.17 12.05 5.65
C ALA A 161 -6.04 12.15 6.70
N HIS A 162 -6.04 11.29 7.71
CA HIS A 162 -5.03 11.23 8.78
C HIS A 162 -3.75 10.47 8.38
N TYR A 163 -3.70 9.90 7.18
CA TYR A 163 -2.52 9.14 6.72
C TYR A 163 -1.21 9.94 6.76
N PRO A 164 -1.16 11.22 6.33
CA PRO A 164 0.07 12.01 6.41
C PRO A 164 0.58 12.19 7.84
N ASP A 165 -0.32 12.33 8.82
CA ASP A 165 0.05 12.46 10.23
C ASP A 165 0.66 11.17 10.75
N LEU A 166 0.06 10.01 10.43
CA LEU A 166 0.62 8.70 10.77
C LEU A 166 1.98 8.46 10.12
N LEU A 167 2.16 8.88 8.87
CA LEU A 167 3.44 8.80 8.17
C LEU A 167 4.50 9.66 8.88
N LEU A 168 4.14 10.88 9.29
CA LEU A 168 5.05 11.76 10.02
C LEU A 168 5.43 11.18 11.39
N ASP A 169 4.46 10.61 12.10
CA ASP A 169 4.72 9.97 13.41
C ASP A 169 5.66 8.76 13.26
N MET A 170 5.45 7.95 12.22
CA MET A 170 6.35 6.85 11.90
C MET A 170 7.77 7.36 11.59
N LEU A 171 7.92 8.40 10.75
CA LEU A 171 9.23 8.98 10.43
C LEU A 171 9.95 9.56 11.66
N ARG A 172 9.22 9.99 12.68
CA ARG A 172 9.79 10.47 13.94
C ARG A 172 10.20 9.36 14.90
N SER A 173 9.74 8.15 14.66
CA SER A 173 10.02 6.98 15.52
C SER A 173 11.30 6.23 15.16
N VAL A 174 11.98 6.61 14.08
CA VAL A 174 13.22 6.03 13.58
C VAL A 174 14.40 6.94 13.79
#